data_93469359bec9d577f1cd48d157a5da79
#
_entry.id   93469359bec9d577f1cd48d157a5da79
#
_cell.length_a   1.000
_cell.length_b   1.000
_cell.length_c   1.000
_cell.angle_alpha   90.00
_cell.angle_beta   90.00
_cell.angle_gamma   90.00
#
_symmetry.space_group_name_H-M   'P 1'
#
loop_
_entity.id
_entity.type
_entity.pdbx_description
1 polymer ?
#
loop_
_entity_poly.entity_id
_entity_poly.type
_entity_poly.pdbx_seq_one_letter_code
_entity_poly.pdbx_strand_id
1 'polypeptide(L)'
;MKMKYIYRRWLFLMAGALLVANFASCNDNDENSPILPPTYSVDRSNMFGIHEQPKVGENIGGQSDNGVTPQLVADMCGALGVKSFRMLLHLSWVFDHDAEGNLIFKEDNLQKFKDYAALLTEKGVRNIMLTNAAYMYPYGCTRSHWKAVPEPGTELYIKFMQQIEDSYKMLAAAFPDVTQFEVGNELNAPKGHNLCKDGFRDGATAEENAPFIFTTSEQALVTADICYYANRGVKAANPKAKVVAPGLYMVDIPETKAYLSAIYDHIVSVSYTHLRAHETDQYL
;
A
#
# COMPACT_ATOMS: atom_id res chain seq x y z
N MET A 1 11.68 -20.96 44.99
CA MET A 1 11.52 -19.93 43.91
C MET A 1 12.52 -20.02 42.75
N LYS A 2 13.51 -20.91 42.76
CA LYS A 2 14.52 -21.08 41.68
C LYS A 2 14.12 -22.07 40.57
N MET A 3 13.17 -22.96 40.77
CA MET A 3 12.80 -23.99 39.77
C MET A 3 11.88 -23.50 38.63
N LYS A 4 11.09 -22.44 38.84
CA LYS A 4 10.23 -21.87 37.79
C LYS A 4 10.99 -21.12 36.66
N TYR A 5 12.22 -20.68 36.96
CA TYR A 5 13.05 -19.96 35.99
C TYR A 5 13.76 -20.88 35.01
N ILE A 6 14.08 -22.09 35.40
CA ILE A 6 14.76 -23.08 34.56
C ILE A 6 13.79 -23.63 33.49
N TYR A 7 12.54 -23.90 33.89
CA TYR A 7 11.52 -24.40 32.94
C TYR A 7 11.18 -23.40 31.85
N ARG A 8 11.16 -22.09 32.13
CA ARG A 8 10.93 -21.06 31.10
C ARG A 8 12.06 -20.97 30.09
N ARG A 9 13.32 -21.14 30.49
CA ARG A 9 14.46 -21.13 29.57
C ARG A 9 14.48 -22.34 28.63
N TRP A 10 14.09 -23.51 29.10
CA TRP A 10 14.00 -24.70 28.27
C TRP A 10 12.84 -24.68 27.28
N LEU A 11 11.71 -24.06 27.63
CA LEU A 11 10.59 -23.86 26.69
C LEU A 11 10.97 -22.91 25.54
N PHE A 12 11.74 -21.86 25.80
CA PHE A 12 12.21 -20.97 24.74
C PHE A 12 13.26 -21.62 23.83
N LEU A 13 14.11 -22.46 24.35
CA LEU A 13 15.09 -23.23 23.56
C LEU A 13 14.42 -24.34 22.71
N MET A 14 13.40 -25.00 23.23
CA MET A 14 12.64 -26.00 22.48
C MET A 14 11.73 -25.34 21.41
N ALA A 15 11.15 -24.19 21.67
CA ALA A 15 10.39 -23.43 20.65
C ALA A 15 11.30 -22.90 19.53
N GLY A 16 12.53 -22.47 19.84
CA GLY A 16 13.53 -22.07 18.86
C GLY A 16 14.02 -23.25 18.00
N ALA A 17 14.21 -24.42 18.60
CA ALA A 17 14.63 -25.62 17.87
C ALA A 17 13.52 -26.20 16.97
N LEU A 18 12.25 -26.10 17.37
CA LEU A 18 11.10 -26.50 16.55
C LEU A 18 10.87 -25.55 15.36
N LEU A 19 11.14 -24.25 15.50
CA LEU A 19 11.09 -23.29 14.39
C LEU A 19 12.19 -23.57 13.36
N VAL A 20 13.41 -23.93 13.78
CA VAL A 20 14.50 -24.24 12.86
C VAL A 20 14.29 -25.59 12.15
N ALA A 21 13.67 -26.58 12.81
CA ALA A 21 13.41 -27.89 12.20
C ALA A 21 12.32 -27.85 11.11
N ASN A 22 11.38 -26.88 11.16
CA ASN A 22 10.34 -26.74 10.14
C ASN A 22 10.81 -26.04 8.86
N PHE A 23 12.00 -25.41 8.85
CA PHE A 23 12.60 -24.84 7.64
C PHE A 23 13.55 -25.78 6.91
N ALA A 24 13.85 -26.96 7.46
CA ALA A 24 14.79 -27.93 6.87
C ALA A 24 14.11 -29.06 6.09
N SER A 25 12.80 -29.02 5.88
CA SER A 25 12.04 -30.09 5.21
C SER A 25 11.42 -29.65 3.88
N CYS A 26 12.11 -28.86 3.08
CA CYS A 26 11.82 -28.77 1.65
C CYS A 26 12.79 -29.66 0.92
N ASN A 27 12.33 -30.83 0.52
CA ASN A 27 13.09 -31.79 -0.28
C ASN A 27 12.92 -31.38 -1.75
N ASP A 28 13.99 -30.87 -2.37
CA ASP A 28 14.03 -30.24 -3.70
C ASP A 28 13.87 -31.19 -4.89
N ASN A 29 13.23 -32.37 -4.72
CA ASN A 29 13.13 -33.38 -5.78
C ASN A 29 11.71 -33.59 -6.34
N ASP A 30 10.83 -32.62 -6.24
CA ASP A 30 9.50 -32.71 -6.85
C ASP A 30 9.49 -31.93 -8.17
N GLU A 31 9.58 -32.66 -9.32
CA GLU A 31 9.58 -32.06 -10.67
C GLU A 31 8.30 -31.30 -11.03
N ASN A 32 7.29 -31.31 -10.14
CA ASN A 32 6.05 -30.57 -10.25
C ASN A 32 5.93 -29.41 -9.25
N SER A 33 6.99 -29.06 -8.54
CA SER A 33 6.98 -27.87 -7.68
C SER A 33 6.77 -26.61 -8.53
N PRO A 34 5.82 -25.74 -8.18
CA PRO A 34 5.69 -24.45 -8.87
C PRO A 34 7.04 -23.74 -8.83
N ILE A 35 7.48 -23.21 -9.98
CA ILE A 35 8.71 -22.43 -10.08
C ILE A 35 8.61 -21.30 -9.07
N LEU A 36 9.19 -21.49 -7.90
CA LEU A 36 9.32 -20.42 -6.93
C LEU A 36 10.19 -19.34 -7.56
N PRO A 37 9.79 -18.07 -7.47
CA PRO A 37 10.65 -17.00 -7.97
C PRO A 37 12.03 -17.10 -7.32
N PRO A 38 13.10 -16.72 -8.04
CA PRO A 38 14.47 -16.86 -7.54
C PRO A 38 14.55 -16.30 -6.12
N THR A 39 15.15 -17.06 -5.22
CA THR A 39 15.38 -16.66 -3.84
C THR A 39 16.12 -15.33 -3.86
N TYR A 40 15.41 -14.25 -3.61
CA TYR A 40 16.05 -12.97 -3.40
C TYR A 40 16.91 -13.10 -2.14
N SER A 41 18.21 -12.86 -2.27
CA SER A 41 19.05 -12.68 -1.10
C SER A 41 18.54 -11.45 -0.35
N VAL A 42 17.85 -11.68 0.77
CA VAL A 42 17.41 -10.58 1.63
C VAL A 42 18.67 -9.97 2.24
N ASP A 43 19.02 -8.77 1.82
CA ASP A 43 20.05 -8.00 2.49
C ASP A 43 19.58 -7.67 3.91
N ARG A 44 20.06 -8.47 4.87
CA ARG A 44 19.68 -8.33 6.29
C ARG A 44 20.09 -6.98 6.88
N SER A 45 20.99 -6.24 6.23
CA SER A 45 21.36 -4.88 6.63
C SER A 45 20.20 -3.88 6.53
N ASN A 46 19.13 -4.23 5.80
CA ASN A 46 17.94 -3.41 5.58
C ASN A 46 16.70 -3.88 6.35
N MET A 47 16.81 -4.85 7.25
CA MET A 47 15.65 -5.43 7.96
C MET A 47 15.08 -4.53 9.06
N PHE A 48 15.79 -3.49 9.49
CA PHE A 48 15.29 -2.59 10.52
C PHE A 48 14.56 -1.41 9.88
N GLY A 49 13.23 -1.48 9.90
CA GLY A 49 12.33 -0.46 9.35
C GLY A 49 11.40 0.11 10.42
N ILE A 50 10.92 1.32 10.20
CA ILE A 50 9.97 2.01 11.06
C ILE A 50 8.87 2.65 10.22
N HIS A 51 7.70 2.83 10.83
CA HIS A 51 6.59 3.60 10.31
C HIS A 51 6.21 4.66 11.34
N GLU A 52 6.19 5.92 10.92
CA GLU A 52 5.74 7.03 11.74
C GLU A 52 5.10 8.10 10.83
N GLN A 53 4.14 8.82 11.37
CA GLN A 53 3.40 9.87 10.67
C GLN A 53 3.56 11.21 11.40
N PRO A 54 4.68 11.92 11.22
CA PRO A 54 4.80 13.26 11.75
C PRO A 54 3.87 14.21 11.00
N LYS A 55 3.51 15.30 11.65
CA LYS A 55 2.83 16.41 10.98
C LYS A 55 3.79 17.05 9.99
N VAL A 56 3.63 16.80 8.70
CA VAL A 56 4.49 17.31 7.64
C VAL A 56 4.19 18.77 7.30
N GLY A 57 2.95 19.20 7.52
CA GLY A 57 2.50 20.57 7.34
C GLY A 57 1.19 20.84 8.07
N GLU A 58 0.70 22.06 8.00
CA GLU A 58 -0.60 22.39 8.55
C GLU A 58 -1.67 21.56 7.83
N ASN A 59 -2.46 20.78 8.60
CA ASN A 59 -3.48 19.86 8.10
C ASN A 59 -3.00 18.71 7.20
N ILE A 60 -1.69 18.41 7.14
CA ILE A 60 -1.15 17.28 6.39
C ILE A 60 -0.16 16.46 7.23
N GLY A 61 -0.25 15.15 7.10
CA GLY A 61 0.53 14.23 7.95
C GLY A 61 -0.15 14.03 9.30
N GLY A 62 0.55 13.48 10.25
CA GLY A 62 0.16 13.02 11.58
C GLY A 62 -1.15 13.51 12.20
N GLN A 63 -1.77 12.66 12.98
CA GLN A 63 -3.14 12.87 13.47
C GLN A 63 -3.26 13.84 14.65
N SER A 64 -2.18 14.32 15.23
CA SER A 64 -2.23 15.18 16.43
C SER A 64 -1.04 16.12 16.52
N ASP A 65 -1.23 17.24 17.19
CA ASP A 65 -0.17 18.18 17.60
C ASP A 65 0.62 17.62 18.81
N ASN A 66 1.12 16.39 18.67
CA ASN A 66 1.90 15.71 19.71
C ASN A 66 3.39 16.12 19.72
N GLY A 67 3.77 17.13 18.95
CA GLY A 67 5.14 17.60 18.84
C GLY A 67 6.06 16.74 17.98
N VAL A 68 5.54 15.70 17.33
CA VAL A 68 6.32 14.85 16.41
C VAL A 68 6.49 15.59 15.09
N THR A 69 7.73 15.99 14.80
CA THR A 69 8.09 16.70 13.56
C THR A 69 8.88 15.78 12.62
N PRO A 70 8.93 16.08 11.30
CA PRO A 70 9.78 15.38 10.35
C PRO A 70 11.25 15.31 10.81
N GLN A 71 11.78 16.42 11.36
CA GLN A 71 13.16 16.48 11.87
C GLN A 71 13.38 15.51 13.03
N LEU A 72 12.46 15.51 14.01
CA LEU A 72 12.56 14.60 15.17
C LEU A 72 12.55 13.12 14.72
N VAL A 73 11.66 12.76 13.80
CA VAL A 73 11.58 11.40 13.27
C VAL A 73 12.86 11.02 12.53
N ALA A 74 13.38 11.92 11.68
CA ALA A 74 14.62 11.68 10.95
C ALA A 74 15.81 11.51 11.91
N ASP A 75 15.93 12.34 12.95
CA ASP A 75 16.98 12.23 13.97
C ASP A 75 16.89 10.92 14.75
N MET A 76 15.68 10.48 15.11
CA MET A 76 15.44 9.16 15.74
C MET A 76 15.84 8.03 14.80
N CYS A 77 15.49 8.09 13.51
CA CYS A 77 15.91 7.11 12.51
C CYS A 77 17.44 7.02 12.42
N GLY A 78 18.12 8.15 12.41
CA GLY A 78 19.58 8.21 12.42
C GLY A 78 20.20 7.59 13.67
N ALA A 79 19.71 7.97 14.85
CA ALA A 79 20.17 7.46 16.14
C ALA A 79 19.98 5.94 16.29
N LEU A 80 18.87 5.40 15.76
CA LEU A 80 18.54 3.97 15.79
C LEU A 80 19.15 3.17 14.63
N GLY A 81 19.76 3.82 13.64
CA GLY A 81 20.33 3.17 12.46
C GLY A 81 19.28 2.57 11.51
N VAL A 82 18.08 3.16 11.45
CA VAL A 82 16.97 2.72 10.58
C VAL A 82 17.38 2.75 9.13
N LYS A 83 17.07 1.69 8.38
CA LYS A 83 17.40 1.56 6.95
C LYS A 83 16.20 1.64 6.03
N SER A 84 15.02 1.31 6.53
CA SER A 84 13.77 1.34 5.77
C SER A 84 12.72 2.17 6.49
N PHE A 85 11.98 2.99 5.75
CA PHE A 85 10.95 3.85 6.32
C PHE A 85 9.68 3.78 5.47
N ARG A 86 8.54 3.57 6.12
CA ARG A 86 7.23 3.59 5.48
C ARG A 86 6.61 4.96 5.73
N MET A 87 6.57 5.80 4.70
CA MET A 87 6.09 7.17 4.74
C MET A 87 4.67 7.27 4.21
N LEU A 88 3.73 7.69 5.03
CA LEU A 88 2.36 7.94 4.60
C LEU A 88 2.29 9.25 3.79
N LEU A 89 1.77 9.15 2.59
CA LEU A 89 1.49 10.27 1.70
C LEU A 89 0.14 10.02 1.02
N HIS A 90 -0.94 10.61 1.54
CA HIS A 90 -2.23 10.54 0.86
C HIS A 90 -2.21 11.35 -0.44
N LEU A 91 -2.73 10.78 -1.53
CA LEU A 91 -2.78 11.47 -2.81
C LEU A 91 -3.54 12.80 -2.70
N SER A 92 -4.64 12.83 -1.95
CA SER A 92 -5.43 14.03 -1.70
C SER A 92 -4.68 15.16 -0.97
N TRP A 93 -3.56 14.87 -0.34
CA TRP A 93 -2.72 15.90 0.29
C TRP A 93 -1.84 16.63 -0.72
N VAL A 94 -1.39 15.95 -1.76
CA VAL A 94 -0.40 16.45 -2.71
C VAL A 94 -0.98 16.73 -4.11
N PHE A 95 -2.21 16.29 -4.38
CA PHE A 95 -2.86 16.53 -5.67
C PHE A 95 -4.11 17.41 -5.53
N ASP A 96 -4.39 18.11 -6.62
CA ASP A 96 -5.62 18.86 -6.88
C ASP A 96 -5.97 18.75 -8.37
N HIS A 97 -7.01 19.44 -8.80
CA HIS A 97 -7.34 19.61 -10.21
C HIS A 97 -7.28 21.10 -10.55
N ASP A 98 -6.81 21.41 -11.76
CA ASP A 98 -6.94 22.74 -12.33
C ASP A 98 -8.37 23.03 -12.80
N ALA A 99 -8.61 24.23 -13.35
CA ALA A 99 -9.93 24.65 -13.81
C ALA A 99 -10.43 23.82 -15.02
N GLU A 100 -9.54 23.21 -15.75
CA GLU A 100 -9.78 22.33 -16.91
C GLU A 100 -10.00 20.87 -16.51
N GLY A 101 -9.74 20.54 -15.22
CA GLY A 101 -9.89 19.20 -14.67
C GLY A 101 -8.65 18.31 -14.78
N ASN A 102 -7.51 18.86 -15.17
CA ASN A 102 -6.25 18.12 -15.19
C ASN A 102 -5.73 17.92 -13.76
N LEU A 103 -5.16 16.77 -13.51
CA LEU A 103 -4.51 16.48 -12.23
C LEU A 103 -3.22 17.31 -12.11
N ILE A 104 -3.08 18.05 -11.01
CA ILE A 104 -1.92 18.90 -10.75
C ILE A 104 -1.40 18.66 -9.34
N PHE A 105 -0.15 19.01 -9.08
CA PHE A 105 0.39 19.00 -7.72
C PHE A 105 0.00 20.26 -6.94
N LYS A 106 -0.27 20.07 -5.66
CA LYS A 106 -0.17 21.11 -4.63
C LYS A 106 1.32 21.27 -4.29
N GLU A 107 2.01 22.11 -5.05
CA GLU A 107 3.50 22.17 -5.05
C GLU A 107 4.08 22.36 -3.65
N ASP A 108 3.51 23.25 -2.83
CA ASP A 108 3.99 23.49 -1.46
C ASP A 108 3.89 22.24 -0.59
N ASN A 109 2.84 21.44 -0.76
CA ASN A 109 2.65 20.22 -0.01
C ASN A 109 3.59 19.12 -0.52
N LEU A 110 3.72 18.98 -1.83
CA LEU A 110 4.66 18.05 -2.45
C LEU A 110 6.10 18.32 -1.96
N GLN A 111 6.49 19.61 -1.94
CA GLN A 111 7.84 19.99 -1.50
C GLN A 111 8.11 19.60 -0.05
N LYS A 112 7.15 19.76 0.85
CA LYS A 112 7.27 19.31 2.26
C LYS A 112 7.55 17.82 2.38
N PHE A 113 6.89 16.98 1.56
CA PHE A 113 7.16 15.53 1.54
C PHE A 113 8.53 15.20 0.93
N LYS A 114 8.97 15.95 -0.09
CA LYS A 114 10.33 15.82 -0.64
C LYS A 114 11.39 16.18 0.41
N ASP A 115 11.18 17.27 1.13
CA ASP A 115 12.08 17.71 2.21
C ASP A 115 12.15 16.66 3.32
N TYR A 116 11.02 16.07 3.68
CA TYR A 116 10.99 14.99 4.67
C TYR A 116 11.72 13.72 4.19
N ALA A 117 11.53 13.32 2.93
CA ALA A 117 12.28 12.21 2.35
C ALA A 117 13.79 12.48 2.31
N ALA A 118 14.20 13.72 2.01
CA ALA A 118 15.59 14.14 2.02
C ALA A 118 16.21 14.07 3.43
N LEU A 119 15.50 14.55 4.46
CA LEU A 119 15.92 14.44 5.86
C LEU A 119 16.13 12.97 6.28
N LEU A 120 15.21 12.07 5.95
CA LEU A 120 15.34 10.64 6.23
C LEU A 120 16.59 10.07 5.55
N THR A 121 16.82 10.42 4.28
CA THR A 121 17.98 9.97 3.52
C THR A 121 19.28 10.48 4.10
N GLU A 122 19.34 11.75 4.50
CA GLU A 122 20.50 12.36 5.18
C GLU A 122 20.87 11.60 6.45
N LYS A 123 19.88 11.12 7.22
CA LYS A 123 20.07 10.33 8.44
C LYS A 123 20.37 8.85 8.20
N GLY A 124 20.50 8.43 6.95
CA GLY A 124 20.96 7.10 6.57
C GLY A 124 19.84 6.08 6.29
N VAL A 125 18.59 6.53 6.16
CA VAL A 125 17.51 5.73 5.60
C VAL A 125 17.76 5.55 4.11
N ARG A 126 17.75 4.30 3.63
CA ARG A 126 18.07 3.97 2.23
C ARG A 126 16.86 3.55 1.41
N ASN A 127 15.84 3.03 2.09
CA ASN A 127 14.62 2.53 1.45
C ASN A 127 13.43 3.30 2.02
N ILE A 128 12.85 4.16 1.20
CA ILE A 128 11.58 4.83 1.53
C ILE A 128 10.49 4.15 0.72
N MET A 129 9.46 3.68 1.40
CA MET A 129 8.21 3.20 0.80
C MET A 129 7.14 4.26 0.99
N LEU A 130 6.60 4.77 -0.10
CA LEU A 130 5.44 5.66 -0.05
C LEU A 130 4.16 4.85 0.08
N THR A 131 3.35 5.16 1.08
CA THR A 131 2.07 4.52 1.34
C THR A 131 0.95 5.51 1.17
N ASN A 132 -0.11 5.11 0.46
CA ASN A 132 -1.32 5.89 0.32
C ASN A 132 -2.52 5.17 0.94
N ALA A 133 -3.46 5.95 1.51
CA ALA A 133 -4.74 5.42 1.99
C ALA A 133 -5.94 6.30 1.55
N ALA A 134 -5.71 7.41 0.86
CA ALA A 134 -6.76 8.29 0.35
C ALA A 134 -6.48 8.69 -1.10
N TYR A 135 -7.37 8.28 -1.99
CA TYR A 135 -7.26 8.51 -3.42
C TYR A 135 -7.90 9.84 -3.84
N MET A 136 -7.47 10.37 -4.98
CA MET A 136 -8.17 11.46 -5.65
C MET A 136 -9.47 10.95 -6.28
N TYR A 137 -10.49 11.81 -6.31
CA TYR A 137 -11.75 11.51 -6.98
C TYR A 137 -11.83 12.28 -8.29
N PRO A 138 -12.46 11.77 -9.35
CA PRO A 138 -12.51 12.44 -10.64
C PRO A 138 -13.07 13.86 -10.56
N TYR A 139 -12.50 14.76 -11.37
CA TYR A 139 -12.89 16.17 -11.41
C TYR A 139 -14.38 16.35 -11.68
N GLY A 140 -14.98 17.34 -11.01
CA GLY A 140 -16.40 17.66 -11.14
C GLY A 140 -17.35 16.63 -10.50
N CYS A 141 -16.82 15.54 -9.92
CA CYS A 141 -17.60 14.53 -9.24
C CYS A 141 -17.49 14.71 -7.72
N THR A 142 -18.61 14.57 -7.04
CA THR A 142 -18.65 14.56 -5.57
C THR A 142 -18.63 13.12 -5.06
N ARG A 143 -18.01 12.90 -3.92
CA ARG A 143 -18.05 11.63 -3.18
C ARG A 143 -18.63 11.88 -1.79
N SER A 144 -19.33 10.89 -1.28
CA SER A 144 -19.94 10.96 0.06
C SER A 144 -18.92 10.89 1.20
N HIS A 145 -17.80 10.22 0.95
CA HIS A 145 -16.77 9.97 1.95
C HIS A 145 -15.39 9.88 1.29
N TRP A 146 -14.33 10.33 1.98
CA TRP A 146 -12.96 10.35 1.45
C TRP A 146 -12.38 8.96 1.10
N LYS A 147 -12.96 7.88 1.63
CA LYS A 147 -12.63 6.47 1.33
C LYS A 147 -13.55 5.86 0.27
N ALA A 148 -14.54 6.61 -0.21
CA ALA A 148 -15.51 6.11 -1.17
C ALA A 148 -14.86 5.91 -2.53
N VAL A 149 -15.24 4.81 -3.16
CA VAL A 149 -14.85 4.40 -4.51
C VAL A 149 -16.14 4.27 -5.34
N PRO A 150 -16.15 4.74 -6.60
CA PRO A 150 -17.29 4.54 -7.49
C PRO A 150 -17.62 3.05 -7.66
N GLU A 151 -18.87 2.76 -8.01
CA GLU A 151 -19.32 1.38 -8.26
C GLU A 151 -18.55 0.77 -9.43
N PRO A 152 -17.94 -0.43 -9.26
CA PRO A 152 -17.24 -1.13 -10.32
C PRO A 152 -18.10 -1.32 -11.59
N GLY A 153 -17.47 -1.16 -12.76
CA GLY A 153 -18.15 -1.28 -14.06
C GLY A 153 -18.85 -0.03 -14.54
N THR A 154 -18.89 1.05 -13.76
CA THR A 154 -19.43 2.35 -14.21
C THR A 154 -18.37 3.18 -14.92
N GLU A 155 -18.82 4.14 -15.75
CA GLU A 155 -17.91 5.10 -16.40
C GLU A 155 -17.10 5.92 -15.37
N LEU A 156 -17.72 6.26 -14.24
CA LEU A 156 -17.03 6.97 -13.15
C LEU A 156 -15.92 6.12 -12.53
N TYR A 157 -16.14 4.80 -12.39
CA TYR A 157 -15.11 3.88 -11.90
C TYR A 157 -13.91 3.82 -12.85
N ILE A 158 -14.15 3.77 -14.16
CA ILE A 158 -13.08 3.78 -15.16
C ILE A 158 -12.26 5.06 -15.07
N LYS A 159 -12.91 6.22 -14.97
CA LYS A 159 -12.25 7.51 -14.77
C LYS A 159 -11.45 7.57 -13.48
N PHE A 160 -11.99 6.99 -12.41
CA PHE A 160 -11.31 6.91 -11.11
C PHE A 160 -10.03 6.04 -11.19
N MET A 161 -10.09 4.89 -11.86
CA MET A 161 -8.92 4.04 -12.05
C MET A 161 -7.87 4.69 -12.94
N GLN A 162 -8.28 5.40 -14.01
CA GLN A 162 -7.34 6.17 -14.83
C GLN A 162 -6.64 7.26 -14.00
N GLN A 163 -7.38 7.95 -13.14
CA GLN A 163 -6.79 8.96 -12.26
C GLN A 163 -5.83 8.36 -11.22
N ILE A 164 -6.06 7.12 -10.77
CA ILE A 164 -5.08 6.38 -9.95
C ILE A 164 -3.79 6.17 -10.76
N GLU A 165 -3.88 5.71 -12.00
CA GLU A 165 -2.71 5.53 -12.89
C GLU A 165 -1.93 6.82 -13.04
N ASP A 166 -2.60 7.91 -13.37
CA ASP A 166 -1.98 9.22 -13.59
C ASP A 166 -1.34 9.75 -12.30
N SER A 167 -2.03 9.61 -11.16
CA SER A 167 -1.50 10.03 -9.85
C SER A 167 -0.19 9.29 -9.51
N TYR A 168 -0.16 7.97 -9.68
CA TYR A 168 1.03 7.19 -9.38
C TYR A 168 2.15 7.40 -10.39
N LYS A 169 1.84 7.67 -11.65
CA LYS A 169 2.82 8.09 -12.66
C LYS A 169 3.49 9.41 -12.27
N MET A 170 2.71 10.42 -11.93
CA MET A 170 3.22 11.71 -11.49
C MET A 170 4.02 11.58 -10.19
N LEU A 171 3.52 10.81 -9.22
CA LEU A 171 4.19 10.60 -7.94
C LEU A 171 5.54 9.88 -8.12
N ALA A 172 5.61 8.84 -8.93
CA ALA A 172 6.85 8.13 -9.22
C ALA A 172 7.88 9.00 -9.97
N ALA A 173 7.43 9.91 -10.81
CA ALA A 173 8.29 10.93 -11.43
C ALA A 173 8.80 11.96 -10.42
N ALA A 174 7.97 12.37 -9.46
CA ALA A 174 8.30 13.35 -8.43
C ALA A 174 9.27 12.81 -7.36
N PHE A 175 9.30 11.47 -7.16
CA PHE A 175 10.16 10.78 -6.19
C PHE A 175 11.00 9.70 -6.90
N PRO A 176 11.97 10.08 -7.75
CA PRO A 176 12.73 9.13 -8.58
C PRO A 176 13.56 8.13 -7.77
N ASP A 177 13.97 8.48 -6.55
CA ASP A 177 14.76 7.64 -5.65
C ASP A 177 13.90 6.69 -4.80
N VAL A 178 12.58 6.87 -4.81
CA VAL A 178 11.66 5.95 -4.15
C VAL A 178 11.44 4.73 -5.04
N THR A 179 11.71 3.56 -4.48
CA THR A 179 11.65 2.29 -5.21
C THR A 179 10.44 1.43 -4.86
N GLN A 180 9.62 1.86 -3.90
CA GLN A 180 8.46 1.11 -3.43
C GLN A 180 7.26 2.04 -3.21
N PHE A 181 6.13 1.69 -3.80
CA PHE A 181 4.86 2.40 -3.69
C PHE A 181 3.78 1.43 -3.19
N GLU A 182 3.35 1.58 -1.95
CA GLU A 182 2.28 0.79 -1.37
C GLU A 182 0.93 1.45 -1.66
N VAL A 183 0.03 0.71 -2.28
CA VAL A 183 -1.20 1.27 -2.87
C VAL A 183 -2.41 1.08 -1.97
N GLY A 184 -2.35 1.61 -0.79
CA GLY A 184 -3.42 1.54 0.19
C GLY A 184 -2.92 1.12 1.55
N ASN A 185 -3.81 1.19 2.53
CA ASN A 185 -3.56 0.71 3.88
C ASN A 185 -4.81 -0.02 4.37
N GLU A 186 -4.67 -1.30 4.69
CA GLU A 186 -5.73 -2.13 5.26
C GLU A 186 -7.05 -2.07 4.48
N LEU A 187 -6.98 -2.14 3.15
CA LEU A 187 -8.17 -2.04 2.28
C LEU A 187 -9.15 -3.20 2.50
N ASN A 188 -8.72 -4.28 3.16
CA ASN A 188 -9.55 -5.40 3.60
C ASN A 188 -10.25 -5.16 4.94
N ALA A 189 -10.08 -4.00 5.57
CA ALA A 189 -10.73 -3.72 6.84
C ALA A 189 -12.27 -3.76 6.69
N PRO A 190 -12.97 -4.38 7.64
CA PRO A 190 -14.42 -4.58 7.54
C PRO A 190 -15.21 -3.28 7.72
N LYS A 191 -16.50 -3.33 7.42
CA LYS A 191 -17.47 -2.25 7.68
C LYS A 191 -17.15 -0.91 6.98
N GLY A 192 -16.53 -0.95 5.80
CA GLY A 192 -16.18 0.26 5.06
C GLY A 192 -15.08 1.10 5.70
N HIS A 193 -14.29 0.51 6.61
CA HIS A 193 -13.33 1.26 7.43
C HIS A 193 -12.23 1.94 6.61
N ASN A 194 -11.74 1.30 5.54
CA ASN A 194 -10.71 1.86 4.65
C ASN A 194 -11.08 1.82 3.16
N LEU A 195 -12.19 1.21 2.82
CA LEU A 195 -12.75 1.17 1.46
C LEU A 195 -14.26 1.01 1.54
N CYS A 196 -15.03 1.89 0.92
CA CYS A 196 -16.49 1.87 0.91
C CYS A 196 -17.02 2.31 -0.45
N LYS A 197 -18.30 1.98 -0.73
CA LYS A 197 -19.04 2.50 -1.88
C LYS A 197 -19.45 3.94 -1.63
N ASP A 198 -19.69 4.67 -2.71
CA ASP A 198 -20.28 6.01 -2.61
C ASP A 198 -21.67 5.94 -1.98
N GLY A 199 -21.96 6.89 -1.09
CA GLY A 199 -23.15 6.87 -0.25
C GLY A 199 -22.88 6.54 1.23
N PHE A 200 -21.69 5.99 1.55
CA PHE A 200 -21.26 5.77 2.93
C PHE A 200 -21.17 7.10 3.70
N ARG A 201 -21.57 7.11 4.97
CA ARG A 201 -21.57 8.33 5.82
C ARG A 201 -21.04 8.02 7.21
N ASP A 202 -20.11 8.86 7.69
CA ASP A 202 -19.71 8.84 9.09
C ASP A 202 -20.88 9.19 9.99
N GLY A 203 -21.00 8.47 11.11
CA GLY A 203 -22.06 8.68 12.09
C GLY A 203 -23.43 8.08 11.74
N ALA A 204 -23.62 7.52 10.55
CA ALA A 204 -24.78 6.72 10.22
C ALA A 204 -24.73 5.34 10.92
N THR A 205 -25.89 4.73 11.14
CA THR A 205 -25.97 3.40 11.74
C THR A 205 -25.38 2.32 10.83
N ALA A 206 -25.13 1.15 11.38
CA ALA A 206 -24.64 0.00 10.60
C ALA A 206 -25.64 -0.42 9.50
N GLU A 207 -26.94 -0.33 9.79
CA GLU A 207 -28.03 -0.65 8.87
C GLU A 207 -28.10 0.35 7.71
N GLU A 208 -27.94 1.65 8.00
CA GLU A 208 -27.93 2.70 6.99
C GLU A 208 -26.72 2.60 6.06
N ASN A 209 -25.55 2.22 6.58
CA ASN A 209 -24.34 2.06 5.81
C ASN A 209 -24.20 0.69 5.12
N ALA A 210 -24.98 -0.32 5.50
CA ALA A 210 -24.87 -1.69 4.96
C ALA A 210 -24.85 -1.74 3.41
N PRO A 211 -25.67 -0.99 2.65
CA PRO A 211 -25.65 -1.00 1.18
C PRO A 211 -24.34 -0.45 0.59
N PHE A 212 -23.59 0.34 1.35
CA PHE A 212 -22.38 1.02 0.90
C PHE A 212 -21.09 0.32 1.37
N ILE A 213 -21.20 -0.86 1.98
CA ILE A 213 -20.07 -1.69 2.38
C ILE A 213 -19.82 -2.73 1.29
N PHE A 214 -18.58 -2.82 0.85
CA PHE A 214 -18.15 -3.87 -0.05
C PHE A 214 -18.15 -5.24 0.65
N THR A 215 -18.55 -6.28 -0.04
CA THR A 215 -18.23 -7.65 0.35
C THR A 215 -16.72 -7.89 0.23
N THR A 216 -16.21 -8.92 0.86
CA THR A 216 -14.78 -9.29 0.78
C THR A 216 -14.32 -9.48 -0.67
N SER A 217 -15.14 -10.09 -1.51
CA SER A 217 -14.83 -10.31 -2.94
C SER A 217 -14.81 -9.00 -3.72
N GLU A 218 -15.77 -8.11 -3.50
CA GLU A 218 -15.79 -6.78 -4.13
C GLU A 218 -14.59 -5.93 -3.69
N GLN A 219 -14.24 -5.95 -2.39
CA GLN A 219 -13.03 -5.28 -1.89
C GLN A 219 -11.78 -5.81 -2.57
N ALA A 220 -11.66 -7.12 -2.72
CA ALA A 220 -10.51 -7.75 -3.36
C ALA A 220 -10.39 -7.33 -4.83
N LEU A 221 -11.51 -7.29 -5.57
CA LEU A 221 -11.57 -6.86 -6.97
C LEU A 221 -11.13 -5.39 -7.10
N VAL A 222 -11.73 -4.50 -6.32
CA VAL A 222 -11.36 -3.07 -6.33
C VAL A 222 -9.89 -2.87 -5.96
N THR A 223 -9.39 -3.61 -4.99
CA THR A 223 -7.97 -3.53 -4.58
C THR A 223 -7.05 -4.03 -5.68
N ALA A 224 -7.41 -5.10 -6.37
CA ALA A 224 -6.64 -5.62 -7.49
C ALA A 224 -6.58 -4.61 -8.65
N ASP A 225 -7.70 -3.96 -8.98
CA ASP A 225 -7.74 -2.91 -9.98
C ASP A 225 -6.86 -1.72 -9.58
N ILE A 226 -6.94 -1.26 -8.33
CA ILE A 226 -6.07 -0.19 -7.81
C ILE A 226 -4.59 -0.57 -7.96
N CYS A 227 -4.21 -1.80 -7.57
CA CYS A 227 -2.84 -2.29 -7.73
C CYS A 227 -2.40 -2.32 -9.18
N TYR A 228 -3.27 -2.76 -10.09
CA TYR A 228 -2.99 -2.84 -11.52
C TYR A 228 -2.75 -1.47 -12.14
N TYR A 229 -3.67 -0.52 -11.95
CA TYR A 229 -3.55 0.83 -12.51
C TYR A 229 -2.40 1.61 -11.88
N ALA A 230 -2.20 1.51 -10.56
CA ALA A 230 -1.04 2.11 -9.90
C ALA A 230 0.28 1.54 -10.44
N ASN A 231 0.36 0.22 -10.68
CA ASN A 231 1.56 -0.39 -11.26
C ASN A 231 1.85 0.13 -12.67
N ARG A 232 0.85 0.29 -13.52
CA ARG A 232 1.01 0.90 -14.85
C ARG A 232 1.59 2.30 -14.73
N GLY A 233 1.02 3.14 -13.87
CA GLY A 233 1.49 4.49 -13.63
C GLY A 233 2.93 4.55 -13.11
N VAL A 234 3.23 3.79 -12.06
CA VAL A 234 4.60 3.72 -11.51
C VAL A 234 5.59 3.25 -12.55
N LYS A 235 5.30 2.17 -13.28
CA LYS A 235 6.21 1.60 -14.29
C LYS A 235 6.44 2.52 -15.48
N ALA A 236 5.44 3.32 -15.84
CA ALA A 236 5.57 4.32 -16.92
C ALA A 236 6.59 5.43 -16.56
N ALA A 237 6.70 5.81 -15.28
CA ALA A 237 7.62 6.85 -14.82
C ALA A 237 8.94 6.28 -14.27
N ASN A 238 8.88 5.18 -13.52
CA ASN A 238 10.03 4.54 -12.90
C ASN A 238 9.96 3.00 -13.08
N PRO A 239 10.50 2.44 -14.17
CA PRO A 239 10.44 0.99 -14.45
C PRO A 239 11.09 0.11 -13.37
N LYS A 240 12.02 0.68 -12.58
CA LYS A 240 12.71 -0.05 -11.49
C LYS A 240 11.90 -0.10 -10.20
N ALA A 241 10.99 0.83 -10.00
CA ALA A 241 10.16 0.87 -8.79
C ALA A 241 9.18 -0.30 -8.76
N LYS A 242 8.75 -0.68 -7.57
CA LYS A 242 7.79 -1.75 -7.31
C LYS A 242 6.52 -1.18 -6.72
N VAL A 243 5.40 -1.70 -7.14
CA VAL A 243 4.13 -1.52 -6.44
C VAL A 243 3.99 -2.63 -5.41
N VAL A 244 3.64 -2.25 -4.20
CA VAL A 244 3.42 -3.14 -3.06
C VAL A 244 1.93 -3.16 -2.76
N ALA A 245 1.38 -4.35 -2.61
CA ALA A 245 -0.01 -4.51 -2.19
C ALA A 245 -0.23 -3.85 -0.82
N PRO A 246 -1.46 -3.37 -0.52
CA PRO A 246 -1.73 -2.71 0.76
C PRO A 246 -1.45 -3.63 1.95
N GLY A 247 -0.94 -3.07 3.03
CA GLY A 247 -0.88 -3.76 4.32
C GLY A 247 -2.25 -4.29 4.71
N LEU A 248 -2.29 -5.48 5.32
CA LEU A 248 -3.53 -6.18 5.62
C LEU A 248 -4.00 -5.90 7.05
N TYR A 249 -5.30 -5.73 7.22
CA TYR A 249 -5.97 -5.75 8.50
C TYR A 249 -6.18 -7.21 8.92
N MET A 250 -5.78 -7.60 10.13
CA MET A 250 -5.97 -8.94 10.70
C MET A 250 -5.58 -10.10 9.76
N VAL A 251 -4.27 -10.40 9.70
CA VAL A 251 -3.70 -11.37 8.75
C VAL A 251 -4.00 -12.84 9.02
N ASP A 252 -4.45 -13.18 10.21
CA ASP A 252 -4.63 -14.55 10.72
C ASP A 252 -6.05 -15.10 10.55
N ILE A 253 -6.97 -14.32 9.99
CA ILE A 253 -8.37 -14.73 9.79
C ILE A 253 -8.60 -15.30 8.38
N PRO A 254 -9.55 -16.26 8.24
CA PRO A 254 -9.87 -16.89 6.94
C PRO A 254 -10.27 -15.88 5.85
N GLU A 255 -10.99 -14.83 6.22
CA GLU A 255 -11.44 -13.77 5.32
C GLU A 255 -10.26 -13.05 4.65
N THR A 256 -9.18 -12.81 5.37
CA THR A 256 -7.97 -12.19 4.81
C THR A 256 -7.27 -13.11 3.81
N LYS A 257 -7.28 -14.41 4.04
CA LYS A 257 -6.76 -15.39 3.06
C LYS A 257 -7.61 -15.40 1.79
N ALA A 258 -8.94 -15.42 1.95
CA ALA A 258 -9.87 -15.36 0.82
C ALA A 258 -9.70 -14.06 0.02
N TYR A 259 -9.54 -12.93 0.70
CA TYR A 259 -9.27 -11.64 0.09
C TYR A 259 -7.99 -11.65 -0.74
N LEU A 260 -6.88 -12.15 -0.19
CA LEU A 260 -5.60 -12.25 -0.92
C LEU A 260 -5.71 -13.16 -2.14
N SER A 261 -6.34 -14.35 -1.98
CA SER A 261 -6.55 -15.27 -3.09
C SER A 261 -7.31 -14.59 -4.22
N ALA A 262 -8.41 -13.91 -3.90
CA ALA A 262 -9.23 -13.20 -4.87
C ALA A 262 -8.47 -12.06 -5.59
N ILE A 263 -7.58 -11.34 -4.90
CA ILE A 263 -6.71 -10.34 -5.54
C ILE A 263 -5.80 -11.00 -6.58
N TYR A 264 -5.12 -12.08 -6.22
CA TYR A 264 -4.22 -12.78 -7.15
C TYR A 264 -4.96 -13.32 -8.36
N ASP A 265 -6.10 -13.98 -8.15
CA ASP A 265 -6.92 -14.55 -9.22
C ASP A 265 -7.38 -13.45 -10.19
N HIS A 266 -7.79 -12.29 -9.66
CA HIS A 266 -8.23 -11.17 -10.48
C HIS A 266 -7.08 -10.55 -11.28
N ILE A 267 -5.93 -10.27 -10.65
CA ILE A 267 -4.75 -9.71 -11.33
C ILE A 267 -4.30 -10.64 -12.47
N VAL A 268 -4.28 -11.95 -12.24
CA VAL A 268 -3.94 -12.92 -13.27
C VAL A 268 -4.94 -12.86 -14.44
N SER A 269 -6.24 -12.82 -14.14
CA SER A 269 -7.29 -12.76 -15.19
C SER A 269 -7.22 -11.49 -16.03
N VAL A 270 -7.02 -10.33 -15.40
CA VAL A 270 -6.90 -9.03 -16.08
C VAL A 270 -5.63 -8.96 -16.93
N SER A 271 -4.51 -9.44 -16.40
CA SER A 271 -3.26 -9.51 -17.16
C SER A 271 -3.39 -10.39 -18.42
N TYR A 272 -4.12 -11.49 -18.34
CA TYR A 272 -4.38 -12.38 -19.48
C TYR A 272 -5.25 -11.74 -20.56
N THR A 273 -6.27 -10.98 -20.18
CA THR A 273 -7.16 -10.28 -21.13
C THR A 273 -6.45 -9.15 -21.84
N HIS A 274 -5.59 -8.40 -21.16
CA HIS A 274 -4.82 -7.32 -21.78
C HIS A 274 -3.67 -7.80 -22.67
N LEU A 275 -3.00 -8.91 -22.33
CA LEU A 275 -2.04 -9.54 -23.23
C LEU A 275 -2.69 -10.00 -24.54
N ARG A 276 -3.89 -10.58 -24.49
CA ARG A 276 -4.63 -10.97 -25.71
C ARG A 276 -5.12 -9.79 -26.52
N ALA A 277 -5.51 -8.67 -25.90
CA ALA A 277 -5.93 -7.47 -26.63
C ALA A 277 -4.75 -6.88 -27.42
N HIS A 278 -3.55 -6.82 -26.84
CA HIS A 278 -2.34 -6.38 -27.54
C HIS A 278 -1.88 -7.33 -28.67
N GLU A 279 -2.12 -8.63 -28.53
CA GLU A 279 -1.82 -9.58 -29.62
C GLU A 279 -2.80 -9.46 -30.78
N THR A 280 -4.07 -9.12 -30.53
CA THR A 280 -5.07 -8.93 -31.62
C THR A 280 -4.91 -7.63 -32.38
N ASP A 281 -4.42 -6.56 -31.75
CA ASP A 281 -4.17 -5.28 -32.43
C ASP A 281 -2.91 -5.30 -33.32
N GLN A 282 -2.06 -6.30 -33.20
CA GLN A 282 -0.90 -6.48 -34.10
C GLN A 282 -1.21 -7.25 -35.39
N TYR A 283 -2.41 -7.77 -35.56
CA TYR A 283 -2.83 -8.56 -36.71
C TYR A 283 -3.99 -7.93 -37.51
N LEU A 284 -4.36 -6.69 -37.23
CA LEU A 284 -5.29 -5.86 -38.03
C LEU A 284 -4.57 -4.65 -38.60
#